data_4a362aa6540ec20f0629015bfa35bd5e
#
_entry.id   4a362aa6540ec20f0629015bfa35bd5e
#
_cell.length_a   1.000
_cell.length_b   1.000
_cell.length_c   1.000
_cell.angle_alpha   90.00
_cell.angle_beta   90.00
_cell.angle_gamma   90.00
#
_symmetry.space_group_name_H-M   'P 1'
#
loop_
_entity.id
_entity.type
_entity.pdbx_description
1 polymer ?
#
loop_
_entity_poly.entity_id
_entity_poly.type
_entity_poly.pdbx_seq_one_letter_code
_entity_poly.pdbx_strand_id
1 'polypeptide(L)'
;MRTDAPALMPIFRSQLQARLLLEVLTAAEPLTASQLARTLDAPDATVSREVRRLVEAGLVRGERVGRALRLHPAVDNPATAPLRQLLVVTFGPVVVLEKALAGIDGVQSAYLHGSWAARYQGEPGGPPGDVDLVVD
;
A
#
# COMPACT_ATOMS: atom_id res chain seq x y z
N MET A 1 19.47 3.40 -7.03
CA MET A 1 18.76 4.68 -7.17
C MET A 1 17.70 4.78 -6.08
N ARG A 2 17.70 5.86 -5.39
CA ARG A 2 16.73 6.10 -4.34
C ARG A 2 15.40 6.52 -4.95
N THR A 3 14.32 5.83 -4.57
CA THR A 3 12.98 6.15 -5.00
C THR A 3 12.23 6.77 -3.83
N ASP A 4 11.88 8.03 -3.94
CA ASP A 4 11.03 8.68 -2.97
C ASP A 4 9.56 8.37 -3.27
N ALA A 5 8.77 8.15 -2.22
CA ALA A 5 7.34 7.93 -2.39
C ALA A 5 6.68 9.00 -3.27
N PRO A 6 7.02 10.28 -3.12
CA PRO A 6 6.48 11.33 -4.00
C PRO A 6 6.87 11.21 -5.47
N ALA A 7 7.84 10.37 -5.83
CA ALA A 7 8.28 10.25 -7.23
C ALA A 7 7.13 9.92 -8.19
N LEU A 8 6.12 9.19 -7.73
CA LEU A 8 4.95 8.84 -8.53
C LEU A 8 3.76 9.79 -8.36
N MET A 9 3.91 10.83 -7.55
CA MET A 9 2.79 11.73 -7.27
C MET A 9 2.19 12.41 -8.51
N PRO A 10 2.94 12.75 -9.54
CA PRO A 10 2.31 13.29 -10.76
C PRO A 10 1.35 12.31 -11.43
N ILE A 11 1.50 11.00 -11.20
CA ILE A 11 0.65 9.96 -11.78
C ILE A 11 -0.60 9.75 -10.91
N PHE A 12 -0.45 9.83 -9.60
CA PHE A 12 -1.57 9.70 -8.66
C PHE A 12 -2.14 11.07 -8.33
N ARG A 13 -3.46 11.13 -8.12
CA ARG A 13 -4.14 12.37 -7.76
C ARG A 13 -3.66 12.96 -6.44
N SER A 14 -3.33 12.10 -5.48
CA SER A 14 -2.92 12.50 -4.15
C SER A 14 -2.15 11.38 -3.47
N GLN A 15 -1.41 11.75 -2.45
CA GLN A 15 -0.74 10.78 -1.60
C GLN A 15 -1.75 9.86 -0.90
N LEU A 16 -2.90 10.41 -0.52
CA LEU A 16 -3.98 9.63 0.07
C LEU A 16 -4.46 8.52 -0.88
N GLN A 17 -4.66 8.83 -2.15
CA GLN A 17 -5.08 7.83 -3.14
C GLN A 17 -4.06 6.70 -3.25
N ALA A 18 -2.78 7.05 -3.34
CA ALA A 18 -1.71 6.05 -3.45
C ALA A 18 -1.63 5.17 -2.20
N ARG A 19 -1.73 5.77 -1.01
CA ARG A 19 -1.70 5.03 0.25
C ARG A 19 -2.92 4.15 0.42
N LEU A 20 -4.09 4.64 0.04
CA LEU A 20 -5.32 3.87 0.11
C LEU A 20 -5.26 2.64 -0.80
N LEU A 21 -4.79 2.81 -2.03
CA LEU A 21 -4.58 1.71 -2.96
C LEU A 21 -3.59 0.69 -2.38
N LEU A 22 -2.48 1.15 -1.85
CA LEU A 22 -1.48 0.25 -1.26
C LEU A 22 -2.10 -0.58 -0.13
N GLU A 23 -2.84 0.05 0.79
CA GLU A 23 -3.48 -0.64 1.90
C GLU A 23 -4.47 -1.71 1.43
N VAL A 24 -5.36 -1.36 0.50
CA VAL A 24 -6.38 -2.28 0.00
C VAL A 24 -5.75 -3.42 -0.80
N LEU A 25 -4.81 -3.11 -1.69
CA LEU A 25 -4.23 -4.12 -2.59
C LEU A 25 -3.26 -5.06 -1.88
N THR A 26 -2.70 -4.66 -0.74
CA THR A 26 -1.77 -5.49 0.02
C THR A 26 -2.39 -6.10 1.28
N ALA A 27 -3.64 -5.78 1.62
CA ALA A 27 -4.28 -6.31 2.82
C ALA A 27 -4.44 -7.83 2.77
N ALA A 28 -4.08 -8.52 3.86
CA ALA A 28 -4.28 -9.96 3.99
C ALA A 28 -5.76 -10.31 4.07
N GLU A 29 -6.55 -9.41 4.67
CA GLU A 29 -7.99 -9.56 4.82
C GLU A 29 -8.69 -8.29 4.34
N PRO A 30 -9.96 -8.37 3.91
CA PRO A 30 -10.69 -7.18 3.47
C PRO A 30 -10.75 -6.11 4.56
N LEU A 31 -10.46 -4.87 4.17
CA LEU A 31 -10.53 -3.72 5.06
C LEU A 31 -11.88 -3.03 4.90
N THR A 32 -12.42 -2.50 6.00
CA THR A 32 -13.57 -1.62 5.92
C THR A 32 -13.13 -0.20 5.61
N ALA A 33 -14.01 0.59 4.99
CA ALA A 33 -13.73 2.00 4.74
C ALA A 33 -13.42 2.77 6.03
N SER A 34 -14.09 2.42 7.14
CA SER A 34 -13.81 3.02 8.45
C SER A 34 -12.43 2.71 8.98
N GLN A 35 -11.97 1.46 8.80
CA GLN A 35 -10.60 1.07 9.18
C GLN A 35 -9.57 1.84 8.38
N LEU A 36 -9.81 2.00 7.07
CA LEU A 36 -8.93 2.79 6.20
C LEU A 36 -8.85 4.24 6.63
N ALA A 37 -9.98 4.86 6.95
CA ALA A 37 -10.02 6.24 7.41
C ALA A 37 -9.16 6.43 8.67
N ARG A 38 -9.24 5.50 9.61
CA ARG A 38 -8.42 5.54 10.82
C ARG A 38 -6.94 5.32 10.52
N THR A 39 -6.63 4.31 9.71
CA THR A 39 -5.24 3.98 9.37
C THR A 39 -4.56 5.13 8.64
N LEU A 40 -5.29 5.80 7.74
CA LEU A 40 -4.77 6.89 6.93
C LEU A 40 -4.91 8.26 7.58
N ASP A 41 -5.54 8.32 8.76
CA ASP A 41 -5.84 9.55 9.48
C ASP A 41 -6.53 10.57 8.56
N ALA A 42 -7.60 10.14 7.91
CA ALA A 42 -8.33 10.91 6.93
C ALA A 42 -9.83 10.92 7.28
N PRO A 43 -10.56 11.98 6.91
CA PRO A 43 -12.01 12.03 7.11
C PRO A 43 -12.74 10.92 6.35
N ASP A 44 -13.77 10.35 6.95
CA ASP A 44 -14.58 9.30 6.33
C ASP A 44 -15.11 9.70 4.96
N ALA A 45 -15.58 10.93 4.83
CA ALA A 45 -16.11 11.44 3.57
C ALA A 45 -15.07 11.45 2.46
N THR A 46 -13.82 11.81 2.79
CA THR A 46 -12.71 11.83 1.84
C THR A 46 -12.36 10.42 1.38
N VAL A 47 -12.27 9.48 2.33
CA VAL A 47 -12.00 8.07 2.02
C VAL A 47 -13.11 7.49 1.17
N SER A 48 -14.36 7.76 1.51
CA SER A 48 -15.53 7.26 0.74
C SER A 48 -15.51 7.74 -0.72
N ARG A 49 -15.15 8.99 -0.96
CA ARG A 49 -15.03 9.53 -2.33
C ARG A 49 -13.92 8.84 -3.11
N GLU A 50 -12.76 8.65 -2.50
CA GLU A 50 -11.65 7.96 -3.16
C GLU A 50 -11.99 6.49 -3.43
N VAL A 51 -12.59 5.80 -2.48
CA VAL A 51 -13.06 4.42 -2.66
C VAL A 51 -14.00 4.32 -3.85
N ARG A 52 -14.97 5.23 -3.97
CA ARG A 52 -15.91 5.24 -5.07
C ARG A 52 -15.20 5.35 -6.42
N ARG A 53 -14.20 6.22 -6.52
CA ARG A 53 -13.40 6.37 -7.75
C ARG A 53 -12.65 5.11 -8.11
N LEU A 54 -12.08 4.44 -7.11
CA LEU A 54 -11.33 3.20 -7.34
C LEU A 54 -12.23 2.05 -7.72
N VAL A 55 -13.45 2.01 -7.18
CA VAL A 55 -14.46 1.04 -7.60
C VAL A 55 -14.90 1.30 -9.05
N GLU A 56 -15.15 2.55 -9.39
CA GLU A 56 -15.50 2.94 -10.76
C GLU A 56 -14.37 2.62 -11.75
N ALA A 57 -13.14 2.77 -11.31
CA ALA A 57 -11.96 2.42 -12.13
C ALA A 57 -11.76 0.91 -12.28
N GLY A 58 -12.49 0.08 -11.54
CA GLY A 58 -12.37 -1.37 -11.61
C GLY A 58 -11.17 -1.95 -10.87
N LEU A 59 -10.54 -1.18 -9.98
CA LEU A 59 -9.37 -1.62 -9.23
C LEU A 59 -9.72 -2.20 -7.86
N VAL A 60 -10.82 -1.76 -7.29
CA VAL A 60 -11.29 -2.16 -5.97
C VAL A 60 -12.75 -2.56 -6.07
N ARG A 61 -13.14 -3.58 -5.33
CA ARG A 61 -14.53 -3.99 -5.19
C ARG A 61 -15.03 -3.69 -3.78
N GLY A 62 -16.26 -3.18 -3.70
CA GLY A 62 -16.93 -2.94 -2.43
C GLY A 62 -18.03 -3.96 -2.19
N GLU A 63 -18.11 -4.45 -0.97
CA GLU A 63 -19.16 -5.38 -0.54
C GLU A 63 -19.77 -4.87 0.75
N ARG A 64 -21.10 -4.71 0.77
CA ARG A 64 -21.83 -4.35 1.97
C ARG A 64 -22.06 -5.58 2.84
N VAL A 65 -21.58 -5.52 4.09
CA VAL A 65 -21.83 -6.53 5.10
C VAL A 65 -22.39 -5.80 6.33
N GLY A 66 -23.69 -5.87 6.52
CA GLY A 66 -24.37 -5.06 7.53
C GLY A 66 -24.21 -3.57 7.23
N ARG A 67 -23.64 -2.81 8.17
CA ARG A 67 -23.35 -1.39 8.00
C ARG A 67 -21.95 -1.11 7.47
N ALA A 68 -21.13 -2.14 7.38
CA ALA A 68 -19.75 -2.00 6.94
C ALA A 68 -19.65 -2.13 5.43
N LEU A 69 -18.74 -1.36 4.85
CA LEU A 69 -18.33 -1.52 3.46
C LEU A 69 -16.95 -2.17 3.46
N ARG A 70 -16.89 -3.43 3.05
CA ARG A 70 -15.65 -4.17 2.91
C ARG A 70 -15.06 -3.96 1.54
N LEU A 71 -13.75 -3.77 1.49
CA LEU A 71 -13.02 -3.45 0.27
C LEU A 71 -12.08 -4.58 -0.08
N HIS A 72 -12.14 -5.00 -1.33
CA HIS A 72 -11.33 -6.09 -1.87
C HIS A 72 -10.58 -5.62 -3.11
N PRO A 73 -9.37 -6.14 -3.37
CA PRO A 73 -8.76 -5.96 -4.68
C PRO A 73 -9.64 -6.58 -5.77
N ALA A 74 -9.72 -5.94 -6.93
CA ALA A 74 -10.40 -6.51 -8.09
C ALA A 74 -9.46 -7.52 -8.75
N VAL A 75 -9.47 -8.77 -8.28
CA VAL A 75 -8.50 -9.81 -8.67
C VAL A 75 -8.61 -10.23 -10.13
N ASP A 76 -9.78 -10.04 -10.74
CA ASP A 76 -10.02 -10.34 -12.15
C ASP A 76 -9.56 -9.23 -13.10
N ASN A 77 -9.16 -8.07 -12.57
CA ASN A 77 -8.58 -7.01 -13.38
C ASN A 77 -7.07 -7.28 -13.55
N PRO A 78 -6.60 -7.46 -14.79
CA PRO A 78 -5.18 -7.77 -15.02
C PRO A 78 -4.23 -6.65 -14.59
N ALA A 79 -4.71 -5.43 -14.41
CA ALA A 79 -3.90 -4.31 -13.93
C ALA A 79 -3.67 -4.34 -12.42
N THR A 80 -4.45 -5.10 -11.66
CA THR A 80 -4.40 -5.07 -10.19
C THR A 80 -3.05 -5.56 -9.65
N ALA A 81 -2.55 -6.69 -10.13
CA ALA A 81 -1.29 -7.25 -9.65
C ALA A 81 -0.08 -6.38 -10.02
N PRO A 82 0.07 -5.90 -11.28
CA PRO A 82 1.15 -4.97 -11.61
C PRO A 82 1.08 -3.66 -10.81
N LEU A 83 -0.12 -3.12 -10.61
CA LEU A 83 -0.30 -1.90 -9.83
C LEU A 83 0.12 -2.11 -8.38
N ARG A 84 -0.29 -3.22 -7.78
CA ARG A 84 0.14 -3.58 -6.43
C ARG A 84 1.65 -3.62 -6.32
N GLN A 85 2.33 -4.28 -7.26
CA GLN A 85 3.78 -4.37 -7.26
C GLN A 85 4.42 -2.99 -7.38
N LEU A 86 3.92 -2.14 -8.27
CA LEU A 86 4.41 -0.78 -8.42
C LEU A 86 4.28 0.01 -7.12
N LEU A 87 3.14 -0.08 -6.45
CA LEU A 87 2.90 0.61 -5.19
C LEU A 87 3.80 0.09 -4.07
N VAL A 88 4.03 -1.22 -4.01
CA VAL A 88 4.91 -1.82 -3.02
C VAL A 88 6.33 -1.27 -3.16
N VAL A 89 6.88 -1.21 -4.36
CA VAL A 89 8.25 -0.75 -4.56
C VAL A 89 8.42 0.76 -4.39
N THR A 90 7.34 1.53 -4.49
CA THR A 90 7.41 2.99 -4.41
C THR A 90 6.93 3.56 -3.08
N PHE A 91 5.93 2.95 -2.44
CA PHE A 91 5.32 3.44 -1.20
C PHE A 91 5.39 2.44 -0.05
N GLY A 92 5.93 1.25 -0.28
CA GLY A 92 5.96 0.19 0.71
C GLY A 92 7.03 0.35 1.80
N PRO A 93 7.30 -0.72 2.57
CA PRO A 93 8.18 -0.64 3.75
C PRO A 93 9.58 -0.12 3.46
N VAL A 94 10.15 -0.38 2.28
CA VAL A 94 11.49 0.10 1.95
C VAL A 94 11.53 1.63 1.98
N VAL A 95 10.55 2.30 1.40
CA VAL A 95 10.51 3.77 1.38
C VAL A 95 10.36 4.33 2.79
N VAL A 96 9.47 3.74 3.59
CA VAL A 96 9.26 4.16 4.98
C VAL A 96 10.54 3.97 5.80
N LEU A 97 11.20 2.82 5.65
CA LEU A 97 12.43 2.50 6.37
C LEU A 97 13.59 3.37 5.93
N GLU A 98 13.72 3.67 4.64
CA GLU A 98 14.74 4.60 4.17
C GLU A 98 14.64 5.96 4.87
N LYS A 99 13.43 6.50 4.98
CA LYS A 99 13.21 7.78 5.66
C LYS A 99 13.52 7.70 7.14
N ALA A 100 13.12 6.61 7.80
CA ALA A 100 13.37 6.42 9.22
C ALA A 100 14.86 6.27 9.51
N LEU A 101 15.58 5.49 8.70
CA LEU A 101 16.99 5.22 8.89
C LEU A 101 17.89 6.40 8.50
N ALA A 102 17.45 7.24 7.58
CA ALA A 102 18.21 8.42 7.17
C ALA A 102 18.44 9.42 8.32
N GLY A 103 17.56 9.41 9.34
CA GLY A 103 17.71 10.26 10.52
C GLY A 103 18.53 9.62 11.65
N ILE A 104 19.07 8.42 11.46
CA ILE A 104 19.82 7.69 12.49
C ILE A 104 21.30 7.72 12.15
N ASP A 105 22.11 8.30 13.06
CA ASP A 105 23.57 8.33 12.90
C ASP A 105 24.15 6.93 13.06
N GLY A 106 25.18 6.63 12.28
CA GLY A 106 25.93 5.40 12.37
C GLY A 106 25.39 4.24 11.55
N VAL A 107 24.25 4.41 10.89
CA VAL A 107 23.74 3.37 9.98
C VAL A 107 24.49 3.47 8.65
N GLN A 108 25.20 2.41 8.29
CA GLN A 108 25.96 2.32 7.04
C GLN A 108 25.13 1.69 5.93
N SER A 109 24.40 0.64 6.26
CA SER A 109 23.55 -0.05 5.30
C SER A 109 22.40 -0.73 6.02
N ALA A 110 21.32 -0.96 5.29
CA ALA A 110 20.19 -1.74 5.76
C ALA A 110 19.54 -2.42 4.57
N TYR A 111 19.01 -3.62 4.78
CA TYR A 111 18.31 -4.33 3.72
C TYR A 111 17.18 -5.17 4.29
N LEU A 112 16.14 -5.36 3.46
CA LEU A 112 15.04 -6.27 3.77
C LEU A 112 15.41 -7.68 3.36
N HIS A 113 14.94 -8.65 4.15
CA HIS A 113 15.02 -10.05 3.80
C HIS A 113 13.69 -10.73 4.14
N GLY A 114 13.58 -12.03 3.80
CA GLY A 114 12.38 -12.79 4.08
C GLY A 114 11.23 -12.47 3.15
N SER A 115 10.02 -12.52 3.67
CA SER A 115 8.79 -12.45 2.86
C SER A 115 8.60 -11.12 2.15
N TRP A 116 8.93 -9.99 2.78
CA TRP A 116 8.83 -8.69 2.11
C TRP A 116 9.86 -8.55 0.99
N ALA A 117 11.08 -9.02 1.19
CA ALA A 117 12.08 -9.02 0.12
C ALA A 117 11.58 -9.81 -1.09
N ALA A 118 10.97 -10.97 -0.85
CA ALA A 118 10.36 -11.77 -1.91
C ALA A 118 9.27 -11.00 -2.67
N ARG A 119 8.42 -10.24 -1.96
CA ARG A 119 7.37 -9.43 -2.60
C ARG A 119 7.95 -8.31 -3.45
N TYR A 120 9.04 -7.68 -3.02
CA TYR A 120 9.74 -6.67 -3.81
C TYR A 120 10.35 -7.25 -5.09
N GLN A 121 10.69 -8.51 -5.10
CA GLN A 121 11.17 -9.21 -6.28
C GLN A 121 10.05 -9.75 -7.18
N GLY A 122 8.81 -9.50 -6.81
CA GLY A 122 7.66 -9.90 -7.61
C GLY A 122 7.11 -11.28 -7.30
N GLU A 123 7.58 -11.95 -6.27
CA GLU A 123 7.02 -13.24 -5.88
C GLU A 123 5.57 -13.07 -5.42
N PRO A 124 4.66 -13.94 -5.89
CA PRO A 124 3.25 -13.82 -5.53
C PRO A 124 2.99 -14.15 -4.06
N GLY A 125 1.95 -13.55 -3.53
CA GLY A 125 1.50 -13.81 -2.16
C GLY A 125 0.89 -12.56 -1.56
N GLY A 126 0.23 -12.72 -0.42
CA GLY A 126 -0.33 -11.63 0.35
C GLY A 126 0.75 -10.81 1.07
N PRO A 127 0.37 -9.70 1.70
CA PRO A 127 1.32 -8.89 2.45
C PRO A 127 1.83 -9.68 3.65
N PRO A 128 3.15 -9.74 3.85
CA PRO A 128 3.70 -10.38 5.05
C PRO A 128 3.29 -9.63 6.31
N GLY A 129 3.08 -10.38 7.41
CA GLY A 129 2.76 -9.79 8.71
C GLY A 129 3.93 -9.08 9.36
N ASP A 130 5.15 -9.47 9.01
CA ASP A 130 6.38 -8.96 9.62
C ASP A 130 7.28 -8.33 8.57
N VAL A 131 8.09 -7.37 9.03
CA VAL A 131 9.16 -6.78 8.24
C VAL A 131 10.50 -7.24 8.83
N ASP A 132 11.27 -7.98 8.04
CA ASP A 132 12.59 -8.45 8.44
C ASP A 132 13.67 -7.52 7.90
N LEU A 133 14.41 -6.90 8.79
CA LEU A 133 15.38 -5.87 8.46
C LEU A 133 16.72 -6.20 9.08
N VAL A 134 17.77 -6.12 8.28
CA VAL A 134 19.16 -6.19 8.76
C VAL A 134 19.79 -4.82 8.58
N VAL A 135 20.37 -4.29 9.66
CA VAL A 135 21.00 -2.98 9.69
C VAL A 135 22.48 -3.13 10.07
N ASP A 136 23.33 -2.52 9.29
CA ASP A 136 24.76 -2.40 9.53
C ASP A 136 25.15 -1.00 9.97
#